data_1369a55019c19cac75c4e64219bd5cf0
#
_entry.id   1369a55019c19cac75c4e64219bd5cf0
#
_cell.length_a   1.000
_cell.length_b   1.000
_cell.length_c   1.000
_cell.angle_alpha   90.00
_cell.angle_beta   90.00
_cell.angle_gamma   90.00
#
_symmetry.space_group_name_H-M   'P 1'
#
loop_
_entity.id
_entity.type
_entity.pdbx_description
1 polymer ?
#
loop_
_entity_poly.entity_id
_entity_poly.type
_entity_poly.pdbx_seq_one_letter_code
_entity_poly.pdbx_strand_id
1 'polypeptide(L)'
;MLIFGGCEIPSNRTLLERSGAQNVMLNYWGLRKRGLPKTKAYLIGEQFESHLKVWVDSGATQADKANLSQREIEEYAADYEDFIAMNYDRIEGWVEFDSQVLGLPWITANRAAFENDPKMWVVWHDTYSTALLQKWASEYQNIAIPGTAIDAVPSLAGITRGLLTKYPVNFHGLAVAKPDNLRQIPFATASTLSWLSPMRRGETIIWDSMKLVRYPKGMKAQARPRYKRMVEQAGLDFKKFVDDDTLEATRVAIWSYLQLEEHTMDKDKPKFGVIKGGKPDKVADTSDDTLYTGLMEMGGYLSDISGSEERKLERAEVVQRDPIEMTLMPIFGYQMKTVVENEDGIDVLKDIPIVQSQTTSLRQCDTCFVASNCPAFKPANTCAFNLPVKVETPEQLRSLNTAMLEMQAQ
;
A
#
# COMPACT_ATOMS: atom_id res chain seq x y z
N MET A 1 3.71 8.71 15.12
CA MET A 1 4.25 9.77 14.24
C MET A 1 4.28 9.26 12.82
N LEU A 2 3.69 9.99 11.86
CA LEU A 2 3.76 9.64 10.44
C LEU A 2 5.00 10.25 9.78
N ILE A 3 5.62 9.48 8.89
CA ILE A 3 6.80 9.84 8.14
C ILE A 3 6.44 9.81 6.65
N PHE A 4 6.64 10.93 5.97
CA PHE A 4 6.25 11.10 4.58
C PHE A 4 7.38 10.71 3.64
N GLY A 5 7.23 9.61 2.90
CA GLY A 5 8.21 9.14 1.91
C GLY A 5 8.24 9.95 0.63
N GLY A 6 9.23 9.69 -0.23
CA GLY A 6 9.35 10.31 -1.55
C GLY A 6 10.19 11.58 -1.58
N CYS A 7 10.97 11.84 -0.54
CA CYS A 7 11.75 13.07 -0.35
C CYS A 7 13.06 13.13 -1.13
N GLU A 8 13.44 12.05 -1.81
CA GLU A 8 14.53 12.05 -2.78
C GLU A 8 14.23 12.93 -4.00
N ILE A 9 12.96 13.30 -4.21
CA ILE A 9 12.53 14.25 -5.24
C ILE A 9 12.43 15.65 -4.60
N PRO A 10 13.24 16.64 -5.03
CA PRO A 10 13.27 17.97 -4.40
C PRO A 10 11.91 18.67 -4.35
N SER A 11 11.09 18.56 -5.43
CA SER A 11 9.76 19.18 -5.46
C SER A 11 8.80 18.57 -4.44
N ASN A 12 8.90 17.26 -4.18
CA ASN A 12 8.11 16.59 -3.15
C ASN A 12 8.51 17.10 -1.76
N ARG A 13 9.81 17.20 -1.50
CA ARG A 13 10.35 17.73 -0.24
C ARG A 13 9.84 19.13 0.04
N THR A 14 9.99 20.04 -0.93
CA THR A 14 9.49 21.41 -0.81
C THR A 14 7.97 21.45 -0.57
N LEU A 15 7.22 20.57 -1.22
CA LEU A 15 5.77 20.50 -1.03
C LEU A 15 5.39 20.04 0.38
N LEU A 16 6.04 19.00 0.89
CA LEU A 16 5.84 18.49 2.25
C LEU A 16 6.16 19.56 3.30
N GLU A 17 7.31 20.22 3.18
CA GLU A 17 7.73 21.28 4.05
C GLU A 17 6.71 22.44 4.08
N ARG A 18 6.32 22.95 2.91
CA ARG A 18 5.32 24.01 2.79
C ARG A 18 3.91 23.61 3.29
N SER A 19 3.66 22.32 3.35
CA SER A 19 2.39 21.78 3.87
C SER A 19 2.47 21.42 5.36
N GLY A 20 3.59 21.73 6.04
CA GLY A 20 3.75 21.52 7.48
C GLY A 20 4.20 20.14 7.91
N ALA A 21 4.56 19.25 6.98
CA ALA A 21 5.14 17.95 7.32
C ALA A 21 6.58 18.13 7.80
N GLN A 22 6.89 17.66 9.01
CA GLN A 22 8.22 17.76 9.60
C GLN A 22 9.01 16.47 9.53
N ASN A 23 8.31 15.33 9.42
CA ASN A 23 8.92 14.01 9.43
C ASN A 23 8.90 13.43 8.02
N VAL A 24 10.08 13.20 7.46
CA VAL A 24 10.23 12.82 6.05
C VAL A 24 11.14 11.61 5.91
N MET A 25 10.89 10.79 4.91
CA MET A 25 11.69 9.60 4.62
C MET A 25 12.28 9.70 3.20
N LEU A 26 13.57 9.49 3.13
CA LEU A 26 14.33 9.42 1.91
C LEU A 26 14.57 7.96 1.56
N ASN A 27 14.25 7.55 0.35
CA ASN A 27 14.54 6.21 -0.14
C ASN A 27 15.87 6.21 -0.91
N TYR A 28 16.83 5.41 -0.45
CA TYR A 28 18.18 5.37 -1.03
C TYR A 28 18.17 4.83 -2.47
N TRP A 29 17.31 3.86 -2.80
CA TRP A 29 17.15 3.42 -4.17
C TRP A 29 16.72 4.54 -5.11
N GLY A 30 15.77 5.35 -4.67
CA GLY A 30 15.32 6.52 -5.43
C GLY A 30 16.43 7.54 -5.68
N LEU A 31 17.29 7.78 -4.69
CA LEU A 31 18.50 8.60 -4.85
C LEU A 31 19.47 8.01 -5.86
N ARG A 32 19.77 6.72 -5.72
CA ARG A 32 20.72 6.00 -6.58
C ARG A 32 20.27 5.98 -8.04
N LYS A 33 18.98 5.72 -8.27
CA LYS A 33 18.38 5.77 -9.61
C LYS A 33 18.54 7.14 -10.28
N ARG A 34 18.60 8.21 -9.50
CA ARG A 34 18.86 9.58 -10.00
C ARG A 34 20.35 9.86 -10.22
N GLY A 35 21.23 8.91 -9.99
CA GLY A 35 22.67 9.03 -10.19
C GLY A 35 23.40 9.89 -9.14
N LEU A 36 22.70 10.33 -8.09
CA LEU A 36 23.25 11.27 -7.11
C LEU A 36 24.35 10.68 -6.21
N PRO A 37 24.26 9.44 -5.69
CA PRO A 37 25.25 8.94 -4.73
C PRO A 37 26.57 8.48 -5.36
N LYS A 38 26.59 8.06 -6.62
CA LYS A 38 27.80 7.52 -7.25
C LYS A 38 28.85 8.56 -7.62
N THR A 39 28.45 9.80 -7.82
CA THR A 39 29.32 10.84 -8.36
C THR A 39 29.60 11.99 -7.39
N LYS A 40 28.77 12.14 -6.34
CA LYS A 40 28.90 13.16 -5.30
C LYS A 40 28.41 12.60 -3.98
N ALA A 41 29.13 12.88 -2.91
CA ALA A 41 28.63 12.68 -1.56
C ALA A 41 27.32 13.48 -1.39
N TYR A 42 26.20 12.78 -1.26
CA TYR A 42 24.92 13.42 -1.01
C TYR A 42 24.78 13.66 0.49
N LEU A 43 24.91 14.92 0.89
CA LEU A 43 24.80 15.32 2.26
C LEU A 43 23.38 15.79 2.57
N ILE A 44 22.68 15.05 3.42
CA ILE A 44 21.31 15.39 3.86
C ILE A 44 21.32 16.79 4.49
N GLY A 45 22.34 17.14 5.26
CA GLY A 45 22.48 18.46 5.87
C GLY A 45 22.54 19.64 4.92
N GLU A 46 22.95 19.42 3.67
CA GLU A 46 22.97 20.45 2.61
C GLU A 46 21.67 20.51 1.81
N GLN A 47 20.92 19.41 1.82
CA GLN A 47 19.76 19.23 0.96
C GLN A 47 18.43 19.43 1.67
N PHE A 48 18.40 19.25 3.00
CA PHE A 48 17.20 19.32 3.81
C PHE A 48 17.33 20.45 4.84
N GLU A 49 16.26 21.21 5.01
CA GLU A 49 16.19 22.22 6.05
C GLU A 49 16.40 21.60 7.44
N SER A 50 17.07 22.35 8.32
CA SER A 50 17.50 21.83 9.63
C SER A 50 16.36 21.38 10.54
N HIS A 51 15.15 21.92 10.36
CA HIS A 51 13.98 21.57 11.15
C HIS A 51 13.30 20.27 10.68
N LEU A 52 13.62 19.77 9.48
CA LEU A 52 13.10 18.51 8.98
C LEU A 52 13.81 17.33 9.65
N LYS A 53 13.03 16.43 10.18
CA LYS A 53 13.47 15.15 10.72
C LYS A 53 13.49 14.12 9.59
N VAL A 54 14.66 13.57 9.32
CA VAL A 54 14.88 12.71 8.16
C VAL A 54 15.12 11.27 8.59
N TRP A 55 14.32 10.35 8.05
CA TRP A 55 14.56 8.90 8.09
C TRP A 55 15.06 8.44 6.74
N VAL A 56 15.77 7.31 6.73
CA VAL A 56 16.27 6.72 5.50
C VAL A 56 15.77 5.30 5.36
N ASP A 57 15.15 5.01 4.22
CA ASP A 57 14.76 3.67 3.80
C ASP A 57 15.81 3.12 2.83
N SER A 58 16.24 1.89 3.04
CA SER A 58 17.28 1.23 2.25
C SER A 58 16.91 1.02 0.77
N GLY A 59 15.63 0.82 0.49
CA GLY A 59 15.16 0.43 -0.83
C GLY A 59 15.52 -1.02 -1.21
N ALA A 60 15.73 -1.89 -0.23
CA ALA A 60 16.07 -3.31 -0.45
C ALA A 60 15.06 -4.03 -1.33
N THR A 61 13.77 -3.84 -1.10
CA THR A 61 12.70 -4.42 -1.94
C THR A 61 12.82 -4.01 -3.42
N GLN A 62 13.23 -2.77 -3.70
CA GLN A 62 13.42 -2.30 -5.06
C GLN A 62 14.70 -2.86 -5.68
N ALA A 63 15.77 -2.98 -4.90
CA ALA A 63 17.01 -3.62 -5.32
C ALA A 63 16.78 -5.10 -5.68
N ASP A 64 16.04 -5.83 -4.85
CA ASP A 64 15.69 -7.23 -5.08
C ASP A 64 14.88 -7.44 -6.39
N LYS A 65 14.03 -6.48 -6.73
CA LYS A 65 13.20 -6.53 -7.96
C LYS A 65 13.92 -6.04 -9.22
N ALA A 66 15.13 -5.51 -9.11
CA ALA A 66 15.81 -4.84 -10.22
C ALA A 66 16.67 -5.80 -11.08
N ASN A 67 16.48 -7.11 -10.95
CA ASN A 67 17.27 -8.15 -11.66
C ASN A 67 18.79 -7.96 -11.51
N LEU A 68 19.24 -7.48 -10.36
CA LEU A 68 20.64 -7.38 -10.02
C LEU A 68 21.19 -8.77 -9.65
N SER A 69 22.47 -9.01 -9.94
CA SER A 69 23.17 -10.16 -9.41
C SER A 69 23.35 -10.03 -7.89
N GLN A 70 23.58 -11.15 -7.21
CA GLN A 70 23.85 -11.16 -5.78
C GLN A 70 24.98 -10.18 -5.41
N ARG A 71 26.06 -10.17 -6.17
CA ARG A 71 27.19 -9.27 -5.96
C ARG A 71 26.80 -7.79 -6.08
N GLU A 72 25.98 -7.45 -7.08
CA GLU A 72 25.51 -6.07 -7.24
C GLU A 72 24.59 -5.63 -6.10
N ILE A 73 23.81 -6.56 -5.52
CA ILE A 73 22.99 -6.30 -4.34
C ILE A 73 23.89 -6.08 -3.11
N GLU A 74 24.95 -6.89 -2.94
CA GLU A 74 25.92 -6.71 -1.85
C GLU A 74 26.69 -5.40 -1.99
N GLU A 75 27.13 -5.03 -3.20
CA GLU A 75 27.75 -3.72 -3.48
C GLU A 75 26.79 -2.56 -3.20
N TYR A 76 25.49 -2.74 -3.50
CA TYR A 76 24.47 -1.77 -3.17
C TYR A 76 24.30 -1.60 -1.65
N ALA A 77 24.30 -2.70 -0.91
CA ALA A 77 24.20 -2.66 0.54
C ALA A 77 25.38 -1.88 1.16
N ALA A 78 26.58 -2.16 0.72
CA ALA A 78 27.78 -1.42 1.16
C ALA A 78 27.70 0.08 0.85
N ASP A 79 27.30 0.45 -0.38
CA ASP A 79 27.09 1.85 -0.76
C ASP A 79 26.00 2.53 0.12
N TYR A 80 24.96 1.78 0.52
CA TYR A 80 23.93 2.27 1.41
C TYR A 80 24.46 2.55 2.81
N GLU A 81 25.24 1.64 3.36
CA GLU A 81 25.85 1.77 4.68
C GLU A 81 26.83 2.92 4.74
N ASP A 82 27.66 3.10 3.72
CA ASP A 82 28.53 4.26 3.56
C ASP A 82 27.71 5.57 3.54
N PHE A 83 26.58 5.58 2.84
CA PHE A 83 25.67 6.71 2.81
C PHE A 83 25.08 7.01 4.21
N ILE A 84 24.69 5.99 4.97
CA ILE A 84 24.20 6.14 6.35
C ILE A 84 25.30 6.71 7.22
N ALA A 85 26.52 6.13 7.18
CA ALA A 85 27.66 6.60 7.98
C ALA A 85 27.97 8.08 7.71
N MET A 86 27.97 8.49 6.45
CA MET A 86 28.24 9.87 6.05
C MET A 86 27.18 10.87 6.53
N ASN A 87 25.92 10.43 6.69
CA ASN A 87 24.78 11.28 7.04
C ASN A 87 24.26 11.04 8.46
N TYR A 88 24.96 10.25 9.27
CA TYR A 88 24.46 9.73 10.55
C TYR A 88 23.96 10.81 11.51
N ASP A 89 24.64 11.94 11.58
CA ASP A 89 24.27 13.05 12.47
C ASP A 89 22.99 13.79 12.02
N ARG A 90 22.59 13.61 10.77
CA ARG A 90 21.43 14.29 10.18
C ARG A 90 20.19 13.42 10.04
N ILE A 91 20.28 12.14 10.38
CA ILE A 91 19.16 11.23 10.31
C ILE A 91 18.62 10.93 11.71
N GLU A 92 17.29 10.78 11.80
CA GLU A 92 16.59 10.36 13.04
C GLU A 92 16.57 8.83 13.18
N GLY A 93 16.58 8.13 12.05
CA GLY A 93 16.60 6.70 11.98
C GLY A 93 16.79 6.19 10.56
N TRP A 94 17.17 4.93 10.45
CA TRP A 94 17.40 4.28 9.16
C TRP A 94 16.95 2.82 9.21
N VAL A 95 16.44 2.33 8.10
CA VAL A 95 15.95 0.96 7.94
C VAL A 95 17.12 0.09 7.44
N GLU A 96 17.37 -1.05 8.08
CA GLU A 96 18.42 -1.96 7.65
C GLU A 96 18.24 -2.39 6.19
N PHE A 97 19.30 -2.88 5.57
CA PHE A 97 19.21 -3.47 4.24
C PHE A 97 18.73 -4.92 4.34
N ASP A 98 17.43 -5.13 4.14
CA ASP A 98 16.69 -6.36 4.41
C ASP A 98 16.40 -7.20 3.14
N SER A 99 17.39 -7.32 2.24
CA SER A 99 17.23 -8.05 0.99
C SER A 99 16.78 -9.51 1.20
N GLN A 100 15.62 -9.84 0.63
CA GLN A 100 15.10 -11.21 0.66
C GLN A 100 15.86 -12.14 -0.29
N VAL A 101 16.52 -11.58 -1.29
CA VAL A 101 17.40 -12.33 -2.23
C VAL A 101 18.65 -12.81 -1.52
N LEU A 102 19.25 -11.97 -0.68
CA LEU A 102 20.43 -12.36 0.12
C LEU A 102 20.05 -13.27 1.30
N GLY A 103 18.83 -13.14 1.80
CA GLY A 103 18.24 -13.96 2.83
C GLY A 103 18.69 -13.65 4.26
N LEU A 104 17.96 -14.22 5.22
CA LEU A 104 18.12 -13.93 6.64
C LEU A 104 19.54 -14.19 7.20
N PRO A 105 20.29 -15.21 6.81
CA PRO A 105 21.65 -15.41 7.30
C PRO A 105 22.59 -14.25 6.94
N TRP A 106 22.51 -13.76 5.71
CA TRP A 106 23.29 -12.60 5.27
C TRP A 106 22.87 -11.34 6.03
N ILE A 107 21.56 -11.06 6.11
CA ILE A 107 21.00 -9.90 6.82
C ILE A 107 21.48 -9.91 8.29
N THR A 108 21.45 -11.08 8.95
CA THR A 108 21.87 -11.20 10.34
C THR A 108 23.38 -10.96 10.51
N ALA A 109 24.19 -11.47 9.59
CA ALA A 109 25.64 -11.23 9.60
C ALA A 109 25.98 -9.75 9.37
N ASN A 110 25.30 -9.12 8.41
CA ASN A 110 25.46 -7.71 8.10
C ASN A 110 25.02 -6.80 9.26
N ARG A 111 23.89 -7.10 9.87
CA ARG A 111 23.36 -6.39 11.06
C ARG A 111 24.34 -6.35 12.24
N ALA A 112 25.16 -7.39 12.41
CA ALA A 112 26.12 -7.45 13.50
C ALA A 112 27.13 -6.30 13.49
N ALA A 113 27.40 -5.69 12.33
CA ALA A 113 28.25 -4.51 12.24
C ALA A 113 27.63 -3.25 12.89
N PHE A 114 26.32 -3.24 13.10
CA PHE A 114 25.55 -2.13 13.64
C PHE A 114 24.88 -2.50 14.98
N GLU A 115 25.43 -3.48 15.69
CA GLU A 115 24.90 -3.91 16.98
C GLU A 115 24.81 -2.72 17.95
N ASN A 116 23.64 -2.55 18.54
CA ASN A 116 23.30 -1.46 19.46
C ASN A 116 23.19 -0.05 18.81
N ASP A 117 23.10 0.08 17.49
CA ASP A 117 22.78 1.38 16.89
C ASP A 117 21.33 1.80 17.24
N PRO A 118 21.14 2.90 18.01
CA PRO A 118 19.82 3.33 18.46
C PRO A 118 18.96 3.91 17.31
N LYS A 119 19.55 4.19 16.16
CA LYS A 119 18.85 4.73 14.99
C LYS A 119 18.47 3.64 13.98
N MET A 120 19.03 2.43 14.09
CA MET A 120 18.73 1.34 13.18
C MET A 120 17.37 0.71 13.49
N TRP A 121 16.61 0.42 12.44
CA TRP A 121 15.35 -0.32 12.48
C TRP A 121 15.53 -1.66 11.76
N VAL A 122 15.49 -2.75 12.52
CA VAL A 122 15.53 -4.11 11.97
C VAL A 122 14.18 -4.47 11.35
N VAL A 123 14.15 -5.16 10.21
CA VAL A 123 12.90 -5.42 9.47
C VAL A 123 12.43 -6.85 9.68
N TRP A 124 11.24 -6.99 10.27
CA TRP A 124 10.59 -8.29 10.40
C TRP A 124 9.55 -8.50 9.29
N HIS A 125 9.69 -9.57 8.53
CA HIS A 125 8.76 -9.98 7.48
C HIS A 125 7.83 -11.11 7.93
N ASP A 126 6.66 -11.21 7.32
CA ASP A 126 5.70 -12.31 7.53
C ASP A 126 6.22 -13.68 7.13
N THR A 127 7.27 -13.74 6.29
CA THR A 127 8.02 -14.96 5.98
C THR A 127 8.81 -15.51 7.18
N TYR A 128 9.02 -14.69 8.21
CA TYR A 128 9.69 -15.10 9.44
C TYR A 128 8.67 -15.52 10.50
N SER A 129 9.08 -16.42 11.39
CA SER A 129 8.20 -16.84 12.48
C SER A 129 7.91 -15.71 13.47
N THR A 130 6.75 -15.74 14.08
CA THR A 130 6.41 -14.81 15.19
C THR A 130 7.28 -15.03 16.43
N ALA A 131 7.84 -16.23 16.60
CA ALA A 131 8.84 -16.50 17.65
C ALA A 131 10.13 -15.69 17.42
N LEU A 132 10.54 -15.50 16.16
CA LEU A 132 11.66 -14.64 15.82
C LEU A 132 11.37 -13.17 16.12
N LEU A 133 10.14 -12.69 15.86
CA LEU A 133 9.72 -11.34 16.26
C LEU A 133 9.82 -11.15 17.78
N GLN A 134 9.40 -12.16 18.57
CA GLN A 134 9.51 -12.11 20.02
C GLN A 134 10.98 -12.07 20.49
N LYS A 135 11.84 -12.88 19.86
CA LYS A 135 13.27 -12.86 20.13
C LYS A 135 13.85 -11.47 19.83
N TRP A 136 13.58 -10.93 18.65
CA TRP A 136 14.08 -9.62 18.25
C TRP A 136 13.58 -8.49 19.17
N ALA A 137 12.34 -8.56 19.65
CA ALA A 137 11.83 -7.58 20.59
C ALA A 137 12.59 -7.54 21.92
N SER A 138 13.29 -8.63 22.30
CA SER A 138 14.17 -8.67 23.46
C SER A 138 15.61 -8.23 23.16
N GLU A 139 16.01 -8.19 21.87
CA GLU A 139 17.38 -7.92 21.46
C GLU A 139 17.54 -6.52 20.84
N TYR A 140 16.51 -6.03 20.13
CA TYR A 140 16.57 -4.76 19.38
C TYR A 140 15.55 -3.76 19.91
N GLN A 141 15.98 -2.51 19.98
CA GLN A 141 15.12 -1.40 20.41
C GLN A 141 14.07 -1.02 19.36
N ASN A 142 14.39 -1.14 18.07
CA ASN A 142 13.54 -0.67 16.98
C ASN A 142 13.31 -1.79 15.96
N ILE A 143 12.04 -2.10 15.69
CA ILE A 143 11.63 -3.12 14.72
C ILE A 143 10.66 -2.50 13.71
N ALA A 144 10.97 -2.59 12.43
CA ALA A 144 10.11 -2.20 11.36
C ALA A 144 9.29 -3.39 10.85
N ILE A 145 8.03 -3.15 10.54
CA ILE A 145 7.07 -4.16 10.07
C ILE A 145 6.44 -3.66 8.77
N PRO A 146 6.64 -4.33 7.64
CA PRO A 146 5.99 -3.99 6.38
C PRO A 146 4.46 -4.07 6.46
N GLY A 147 3.77 -3.19 5.75
CA GLY A 147 2.31 -3.17 5.70
C GLY A 147 1.71 -4.49 5.21
N THR A 148 2.38 -5.20 4.29
CA THR A 148 2.01 -6.53 3.81
C THR A 148 1.98 -7.59 4.91
N ALA A 149 2.91 -7.53 5.87
CA ALA A 149 2.97 -8.45 6.99
C ALA A 149 1.77 -8.30 7.93
N ILE A 150 1.17 -7.11 8.02
CA ILE A 150 -0.01 -6.86 8.85
C ILE A 150 -1.23 -7.61 8.30
N ASP A 151 -1.40 -7.57 6.98
CA ASP A 151 -2.51 -8.26 6.31
C ASP A 151 -2.29 -9.79 6.32
N ALA A 152 -1.04 -10.25 6.22
CA ALA A 152 -0.67 -11.67 6.23
C ALA A 152 -0.78 -12.32 7.62
N VAL A 153 -0.62 -11.56 8.71
CA VAL A 153 -0.59 -12.09 10.09
C VAL A 153 -1.68 -11.41 10.95
N PRO A 154 -2.93 -11.91 10.93
CA PRO A 154 -4.04 -11.28 11.66
C PRO A 154 -3.83 -11.11 13.17
N SER A 155 -3.00 -11.97 13.80
CA SER A 155 -2.67 -11.91 15.22
C SER A 155 -1.61 -10.85 15.56
N LEU A 156 -1.01 -10.18 14.58
CA LEU A 156 0.13 -9.29 14.77
C LEU A 156 -0.16 -8.13 15.73
N ALA A 157 -1.37 -7.58 15.68
CA ALA A 157 -1.80 -6.54 16.61
C ALA A 157 -1.79 -6.99 18.08
N GLY A 158 -2.19 -8.22 18.36
CA GLY A 158 -2.11 -8.81 19.71
C GLY A 158 -0.68 -9.09 20.12
N ILE A 159 0.12 -9.64 19.22
CA ILE A 159 1.54 -9.95 19.46
C ILE A 159 2.31 -8.67 19.78
N THR A 160 2.22 -7.64 18.97
CA THR A 160 2.96 -6.39 19.17
C THR A 160 2.59 -5.69 20.48
N ARG A 161 1.30 -5.69 20.86
CA ARG A 161 0.85 -5.17 22.16
C ARG A 161 1.46 -5.96 23.32
N GLY A 162 1.45 -7.30 23.22
CA GLY A 162 2.06 -8.15 24.23
C GLY A 162 3.58 -7.93 24.36
N LEU A 163 4.26 -7.67 23.24
CA LEU A 163 5.71 -7.39 23.25
C LEU A 163 6.03 -6.05 23.92
N LEU A 164 5.24 -5.00 23.65
CA LEU A 164 5.41 -3.69 24.27
C LEU A 164 5.21 -3.69 25.80
N THR A 165 4.45 -4.66 26.33
CA THR A 165 4.32 -4.79 27.79
C THR A 165 5.51 -5.47 28.44
N LYS A 166 6.32 -6.20 27.64
CA LYS A 166 7.45 -7.00 28.14
C LYS A 166 8.81 -6.35 27.88
N TYR A 167 8.93 -5.63 26.77
CA TYR A 167 10.22 -5.14 26.27
C TYR A 167 10.14 -3.66 25.91
N PRO A 168 11.22 -2.89 26.08
CA PRO A 168 11.31 -1.49 25.67
C PRO A 168 11.54 -1.38 24.15
N VAL A 169 10.65 -1.98 23.35
CA VAL A 169 10.76 -2.02 21.90
C VAL A 169 9.85 -0.98 21.25
N ASN A 170 10.29 -0.39 20.15
CA ASN A 170 9.50 0.47 19.29
C ASN A 170 9.15 -0.27 18.00
N PHE A 171 7.93 -0.09 17.52
CA PHE A 171 7.52 -0.61 16.21
C PHE A 171 7.35 0.52 15.19
N HIS A 172 7.89 0.32 13.99
CA HIS A 172 7.67 1.18 12.82
C HIS A 172 6.84 0.44 11.78
N GLY A 173 5.78 1.07 11.29
CA GLY A 173 5.01 0.55 10.16
C GLY A 173 5.62 1.01 8.82
N LEU A 174 6.28 0.11 8.08
CA LEU A 174 6.78 0.41 6.75
C LEU A 174 5.62 0.41 5.73
N ALA A 175 5.44 1.53 5.04
CA ALA A 175 4.36 1.73 4.08
C ALA A 175 2.96 1.49 4.69
N VAL A 176 2.75 1.92 5.93
CA VAL A 176 1.48 1.76 6.66
C VAL A 176 0.77 3.09 6.79
N ALA A 177 -0.35 3.24 6.07
CA ALA A 177 -1.17 4.44 6.09
C ALA A 177 -2.67 4.18 6.34
N LYS A 178 -3.06 2.90 6.48
CA LYS A 178 -4.44 2.56 6.80
C LYS A 178 -4.78 2.99 8.23
N PRO A 179 -5.86 3.78 8.44
CA PRO A 179 -6.25 4.24 9.77
C PRO A 179 -6.46 3.10 10.78
N ASP A 180 -7.03 1.99 10.32
CA ASP A 180 -7.30 0.83 11.20
C ASP A 180 -6.03 0.13 11.65
N ASN A 181 -5.04 -0.02 10.77
CA ASN A 181 -3.75 -0.58 11.14
C ASN A 181 -3.03 0.31 12.18
N LEU A 182 -3.07 1.64 11.97
CA LEU A 182 -2.48 2.61 12.89
C LEU A 182 -3.18 2.65 14.25
N ARG A 183 -4.49 2.32 14.29
CA ARG A 183 -5.24 2.21 15.56
C ARG A 183 -5.03 0.88 16.27
N GLN A 184 -4.89 -0.20 15.50
CA GLN A 184 -4.81 -1.55 16.04
C GLN A 184 -3.41 -1.91 16.52
N ILE A 185 -2.39 -1.50 15.79
CA ILE A 185 -0.99 -1.78 16.12
C ILE A 185 -0.37 -0.52 16.73
N PRO A 186 0.26 -0.64 17.90
CA PRO A 186 0.82 0.51 18.60
C PRO A 186 2.17 0.93 18.02
N PHE A 187 2.17 1.39 16.78
CA PHE A 187 3.34 1.92 16.12
C PHE A 187 3.85 3.21 16.79
N ALA A 188 5.14 3.28 17.07
CA ALA A 188 5.81 4.53 17.46
C ALA A 188 5.87 5.49 16.26
N THR A 189 6.18 4.91 15.08
CA THR A 189 6.25 5.63 13.81
C THR A 189 5.67 4.79 12.68
N ALA A 190 5.20 5.42 11.62
CA ALA A 190 4.78 4.73 10.39
C ALA A 190 5.12 5.59 9.17
N SER A 191 5.56 4.97 8.09
CA SER A 191 5.87 5.67 6.85
C SER A 191 4.79 5.50 5.78
N THR A 192 4.64 6.49 4.91
CA THR A 192 3.66 6.46 3.82
C THR A 192 4.09 7.24 2.59
N LEU A 193 3.73 6.70 1.42
CA LEU A 193 3.79 7.37 0.11
C LEU A 193 2.39 7.71 -0.43
N SER A 194 1.35 7.33 0.29
CA SER A 194 -0.03 7.45 -0.20
C SER A 194 -0.48 8.90 -0.41
N TRP A 195 0.17 9.87 0.21
CA TRP A 195 -0.06 11.29 -0.02
C TRP A 195 0.24 11.74 -1.47
N LEU A 196 1.03 10.95 -2.21
CA LEU A 196 1.31 11.17 -3.64
C LEU A 196 0.18 10.70 -4.57
N SER A 197 -0.83 10.01 -4.07
CA SER A 197 -1.92 9.47 -4.88
C SER A 197 -2.65 10.50 -5.76
N PRO A 198 -2.91 11.74 -5.31
CA PRO A 198 -3.49 12.75 -6.19
C PRO A 198 -2.63 13.03 -7.42
N MET A 199 -1.31 13.13 -7.27
CA MET A 199 -0.38 13.34 -8.38
C MET A 199 -0.26 12.13 -9.30
N ARG A 200 -0.26 10.93 -8.73
CA ARG A 200 0.00 9.69 -9.49
C ARG A 200 -1.25 9.13 -10.14
N ARG A 201 -2.40 9.23 -9.49
CA ARG A 201 -3.64 8.55 -9.88
C ARG A 201 -4.85 9.47 -10.01
N GLY A 202 -4.70 10.76 -9.70
CA GLY A 202 -5.79 11.73 -9.72
C GLY A 202 -6.85 11.49 -8.61
N GLU A 203 -6.51 10.73 -7.57
CA GLU A 203 -7.40 10.45 -6.44
C GLU A 203 -7.63 11.69 -5.59
N THR A 204 -8.68 11.66 -4.80
CA THR A 204 -8.92 12.65 -3.76
C THR A 204 -8.82 11.95 -2.41
N ILE A 205 -7.90 12.40 -1.58
CA ILE A 205 -7.73 11.92 -0.20
C ILE A 205 -8.06 13.08 0.72
N ILE A 206 -8.97 12.86 1.64
CA ILE A 206 -9.41 13.90 2.56
C ILE A 206 -9.75 13.34 3.94
N TRP A 207 -9.35 14.08 4.97
CA TRP A 207 -9.75 13.82 6.34
C TRP A 207 -11.18 14.33 6.57
N ASP A 208 -12.09 13.43 6.94
CA ASP A 208 -13.48 13.74 7.22
C ASP A 208 -13.74 13.61 8.73
N SER A 209 -13.28 14.59 9.48
CA SER A 209 -13.46 14.76 10.93
C SER A 209 -13.00 13.59 11.81
N MET A 210 -13.17 12.33 11.38
CA MET A 210 -12.83 11.13 12.13
C MET A 210 -12.19 10.02 11.29
N LYS A 211 -12.22 10.13 9.98
CA LYS A 211 -11.72 9.11 9.06
C LYS A 211 -11.03 9.72 7.85
N LEU A 212 -10.04 9.01 7.36
CA LEU A 212 -9.44 9.31 6.08
C LEU A 212 -10.31 8.69 4.99
N VAL A 213 -10.82 9.52 4.08
CA VAL A 213 -11.67 9.08 2.97
C VAL A 213 -10.89 9.22 1.67
N ARG A 214 -10.99 8.20 0.83
CA ARG A 214 -10.33 8.16 -0.47
C ARG A 214 -11.37 8.00 -1.57
N TYR A 215 -11.27 8.83 -2.60
CA TYR A 215 -12.13 8.78 -3.77
C TYR A 215 -11.30 8.58 -5.02
N PRO A 216 -11.67 7.62 -5.88
CA PRO A 216 -11.02 7.41 -7.16
C PRO A 216 -11.19 8.63 -8.09
N LYS A 217 -10.34 8.74 -9.11
CA LYS A 217 -10.33 9.85 -10.07
C LYS A 217 -11.71 10.16 -10.65
N GLY A 218 -12.51 9.15 -10.98
CA GLY A 218 -13.85 9.32 -11.56
C GLY A 218 -14.87 9.98 -10.62
N MET A 219 -14.63 9.96 -9.30
CA MET A 219 -15.55 10.53 -8.30
C MET A 219 -15.16 11.92 -7.82
N LYS A 220 -14.02 12.46 -8.26
CA LYS A 220 -13.48 13.73 -7.74
C LYS A 220 -14.46 14.92 -7.85
N ALA A 221 -15.15 15.05 -8.98
CA ALA A 221 -16.10 16.12 -9.22
C ALA A 221 -17.31 16.10 -8.27
N GLN A 222 -17.74 14.92 -7.85
CA GLN A 222 -18.83 14.75 -6.88
C GLN A 222 -18.35 14.85 -5.44
N ALA A 223 -17.13 14.42 -5.15
CA ALA A 223 -16.59 14.33 -3.81
C ALA A 223 -16.06 15.68 -3.31
N ARG A 224 -15.20 16.34 -4.08
CA ARG A 224 -14.48 17.55 -3.65
C ARG A 224 -15.38 18.70 -3.17
N PRO A 225 -16.52 19.02 -3.84
CA PRO A 225 -17.39 20.11 -3.40
C PRO A 225 -17.97 19.95 -1.99
N ARG A 226 -18.08 18.71 -1.50
CA ARG A 226 -18.62 18.40 -0.16
C ARG A 226 -17.73 18.89 0.97
N TYR A 227 -16.45 19.10 0.71
CA TYR A 227 -15.42 19.38 1.72
C TYR A 227 -14.99 20.86 1.75
N LYS A 228 -15.78 21.76 1.15
CA LYS A 228 -15.47 23.19 1.07
C LYS A 228 -15.02 23.77 2.42
N ARG A 229 -15.86 23.62 3.44
CA ARG A 229 -15.60 24.19 4.76
C ARG A 229 -14.30 23.67 5.37
N MET A 230 -14.01 22.39 5.21
CA MET A 230 -12.82 21.75 5.80
C MET A 230 -11.55 22.23 5.12
N VAL A 231 -11.56 22.28 3.77
CA VAL A 231 -10.42 22.75 2.98
C VAL A 231 -10.13 24.23 3.28
N GLU A 232 -11.16 25.09 3.33
CA GLU A 232 -11.00 26.50 3.66
C GLU A 232 -10.52 26.72 5.10
N GLN A 233 -11.03 25.94 6.08
CA GLN A 233 -10.57 25.99 7.47
C GLN A 233 -9.12 25.54 7.63
N ALA A 234 -8.65 24.63 6.78
CA ALA A 234 -7.24 24.21 6.72
C ALA A 234 -6.32 25.24 6.05
N GLY A 235 -6.86 26.38 5.58
CA GLY A 235 -6.10 27.42 4.88
C GLY A 235 -5.66 26.99 3.45
N LEU A 236 -6.37 26.02 2.85
CA LEU A 236 -6.12 25.52 1.52
C LEU A 236 -7.07 26.16 0.49
N ASP A 237 -6.64 26.22 -0.76
CA ASP A 237 -7.40 26.86 -1.84
C ASP A 237 -8.48 25.92 -2.39
N PHE A 238 -9.71 26.07 -1.88
CA PHE A 238 -10.83 25.23 -2.30
C PHE A 238 -11.13 25.34 -3.80
N LYS A 239 -10.97 26.54 -4.39
CA LYS A 239 -11.22 26.71 -5.83
C LYS A 239 -10.26 25.87 -6.66
N LYS A 240 -8.95 25.97 -6.40
CA LYS A 240 -7.94 25.14 -7.06
C LYS A 240 -8.20 23.66 -6.83
N PHE A 241 -8.59 23.27 -5.62
CA PHE A 241 -8.91 21.88 -5.29
C PHE A 241 -10.05 21.32 -6.14
N VAL A 242 -11.13 22.09 -6.35
CA VAL A 242 -12.26 21.68 -7.19
C VAL A 242 -11.92 21.75 -8.68
N ASP A 243 -11.17 22.77 -9.12
CA ASP A 243 -10.72 22.97 -10.49
C ASP A 243 -9.63 21.98 -10.95
N ASP A 244 -9.38 20.93 -10.16
CA ASP A 244 -8.47 19.83 -10.45
C ASP A 244 -6.98 20.21 -10.46
N ASP A 245 -6.60 21.25 -9.73
CA ASP A 245 -5.19 21.53 -9.48
C ASP A 245 -4.58 20.36 -8.68
N THR A 246 -3.70 19.62 -9.33
CA THR A 246 -3.08 18.42 -8.75
C THR A 246 -2.20 18.75 -7.55
N LEU A 247 -1.54 19.92 -7.57
CA LEU A 247 -0.69 20.35 -6.48
C LEU A 247 -1.53 20.64 -5.23
N GLU A 248 -2.63 21.36 -5.40
CA GLU A 248 -3.54 21.67 -4.29
C GLU A 248 -4.25 20.42 -3.77
N ALA A 249 -4.67 19.49 -4.65
CA ALA A 249 -5.21 18.20 -4.24
C ALA A 249 -4.20 17.39 -3.41
N THR A 250 -2.91 17.50 -3.73
CA THR A 250 -1.84 16.85 -2.98
C THR A 250 -1.59 17.53 -1.64
N ARG A 251 -1.68 18.86 -1.57
CA ARG A 251 -1.63 19.60 -0.29
C ARG A 251 -2.77 19.21 0.65
N VAL A 252 -3.98 19.04 0.10
CA VAL A 252 -5.15 18.53 0.85
C VAL A 252 -4.87 17.11 1.36
N ALA A 253 -4.24 16.25 0.57
CA ALA A 253 -3.87 14.91 1.01
C ALA A 253 -2.82 14.95 2.14
N ILE A 254 -1.77 15.76 2.03
CA ILE A 254 -0.76 15.92 3.09
C ILE A 254 -1.43 16.39 4.38
N TRP A 255 -2.24 17.45 4.32
CA TRP A 255 -3.01 17.92 5.47
C TRP A 255 -3.86 16.81 6.08
N SER A 256 -4.53 16.03 5.26
CA SER A 256 -5.38 14.93 5.71
C SER A 256 -4.59 13.84 6.45
N TYR A 257 -3.38 13.53 6.01
CA TYR A 257 -2.49 12.60 6.71
C TYR A 257 -1.94 13.18 8.02
N LEU A 258 -1.69 14.49 8.09
CA LEU A 258 -1.33 15.16 9.35
C LEU A 258 -2.49 15.09 10.36
N GLN A 259 -3.74 15.26 9.91
CA GLN A 259 -4.91 15.08 10.76
C GLN A 259 -5.07 13.61 11.21
N LEU A 260 -4.79 12.64 10.32
CA LEU A 260 -4.77 11.23 10.69
C LEU A 260 -3.73 10.95 11.76
N GLU A 261 -2.53 11.51 11.64
CA GLU A 261 -1.48 11.39 12.65
C GLU A 261 -1.96 11.89 14.01
N GLU A 262 -2.48 13.11 14.07
CA GLU A 262 -2.98 13.71 15.29
C GLU A 262 -4.05 12.84 15.98
N HIS A 263 -4.95 12.22 15.19
CA HIS A 263 -6.06 11.44 15.73
C HIS A 263 -5.70 10.00 16.09
N THR A 264 -4.68 9.43 15.48
CA THR A 264 -4.35 8.00 15.66
C THR A 264 -3.08 7.75 16.43
N MET A 265 -2.11 8.65 16.34
CA MET A 265 -0.78 8.45 16.90
C MET A 265 -0.44 9.42 18.05
N ASP A 266 -1.42 10.18 18.53
CA ASP A 266 -1.26 11.01 19.71
C ASP A 266 -1.00 10.13 20.94
N LYS A 267 0.15 10.36 21.56
CA LYS A 267 0.63 9.55 22.69
C LYS A 267 -0.17 9.77 23.99
N ASP A 268 -0.85 10.90 24.10
CA ASP A 268 -1.56 11.30 25.31
C ASP A 268 -3.00 10.80 25.34
N LYS A 269 -3.53 10.32 24.23
CA LYS A 269 -4.84 9.67 24.19
C LYS A 269 -4.71 8.21 24.62
N PRO A 270 -5.56 7.70 25.54
CA PRO A 270 -5.55 6.30 25.92
C PRO A 270 -5.79 5.46 24.66
N LYS A 271 -4.75 4.73 24.21
CA LYS A 271 -4.74 3.90 23.00
C LYS A 271 -5.68 2.68 23.09
N PHE A 272 -6.42 2.55 24.18
CA PHE A 272 -7.30 1.44 24.48
C PHE A 272 -8.72 1.91 24.75
N GLY A 273 -9.45 2.23 23.69
CA GLY A 273 -10.90 2.07 23.75
C GLY A 273 -11.18 0.56 23.86
N VAL A 274 -11.76 0.13 24.97
CA VAL A 274 -12.36 -1.20 25.08
C VAL A 274 -13.43 -1.26 23.98
N ILE A 275 -13.19 -2.00 22.90
CA ILE A 275 -14.20 -2.32 21.92
C ILE A 275 -15.18 -3.25 22.64
N LYS A 276 -16.22 -2.66 23.25
CA LYS A 276 -17.42 -3.41 23.60
C LYS A 276 -17.95 -3.94 22.29
N GLY A 277 -18.05 -5.30 22.18
CA GLY A 277 -18.45 -6.00 20.99
C GLY A 277 -19.77 -5.47 20.43
N GLY A 278 -19.66 -4.55 19.51
CA GLY A 278 -20.70 -4.18 18.57
C GLY A 278 -20.38 -4.89 17.26
N LYS A 279 -21.37 -5.55 16.67
CA LYS A 279 -21.26 -6.07 15.30
C LYS A 279 -20.74 -4.95 14.42
N PRO A 280 -19.73 -5.18 13.56
CA PRO A 280 -19.28 -4.15 12.64
C PRO A 280 -20.47 -3.81 11.72
N ASP A 281 -20.89 -2.56 11.72
CA ASP A 281 -21.72 -2.05 10.64
C ASP A 281 -20.97 -2.30 9.34
N LYS A 282 -21.67 -2.91 8.38
CA LYS A 282 -21.16 -3.17 7.04
C LYS A 282 -20.84 -1.85 6.36
N VAL A 283 -19.66 -1.33 6.60
CA VAL A 283 -19.07 -0.31 5.75
C VAL A 283 -18.68 -1.02 4.46
N ALA A 284 -19.07 -0.47 3.33
CA ALA A 284 -18.70 -0.98 2.02
C ALA A 284 -17.19 -1.24 1.99
N ASP A 285 -16.85 -2.51 1.90
CA ASP A 285 -15.48 -2.99 1.94
C ASP A 285 -14.77 -2.54 0.66
N THR A 286 -13.87 -1.59 0.80
CA THR A 286 -12.94 -1.20 -0.26
C THR A 286 -11.69 -2.08 -0.19
N SER A 287 -11.90 -3.41 -0.11
CA SER A 287 -10.84 -4.41 0.06
C SER A 287 -9.80 -4.42 -1.06
N ASP A 288 -10.14 -3.89 -2.24
CA ASP A 288 -9.20 -3.72 -3.36
C ASP A 288 -8.09 -2.68 -3.08
N ASP A 289 -8.31 -1.78 -2.14
CA ASP A 289 -7.34 -0.71 -1.83
C ASP A 289 -6.07 -1.23 -1.13
N THR A 290 -6.14 -2.38 -0.47
CA THR A 290 -5.03 -2.91 0.34
C THR A 290 -3.91 -3.49 -0.49
N LEU A 291 -4.26 -4.36 -1.42
CA LEU A 291 -3.29 -4.99 -2.32
C LEU A 291 -2.66 -3.94 -3.24
N TYR A 292 -3.49 -3.00 -3.71
CA TYR A 292 -3.06 -1.94 -4.61
C TYR A 292 -2.18 -0.90 -3.91
N THR A 293 -2.52 -0.52 -2.69
CA THR A 293 -1.73 0.44 -1.89
C THR A 293 -0.39 -0.17 -1.48
N GLY A 294 -0.38 -1.40 -0.98
CA GLY A 294 0.86 -2.10 -0.62
C GLY A 294 1.78 -2.35 -1.82
N LEU A 295 1.23 -2.80 -2.96
CA LEU A 295 2.00 -2.98 -4.20
C LEU A 295 2.54 -1.67 -4.76
N MET A 296 1.79 -0.57 -4.66
CA MET A 296 2.23 0.74 -5.13
C MET A 296 3.19 1.42 -4.14
N GLU A 297 3.04 1.20 -2.86
CA GLU A 297 3.97 1.70 -1.86
C GLU A 297 5.30 0.94 -1.91
N MET A 298 5.28 -0.37 -2.14
CA MET A 298 6.49 -1.18 -2.34
C MET A 298 7.10 -1.03 -3.73
N GLY A 299 6.29 -0.76 -4.76
CA GLY A 299 6.72 -0.59 -6.16
C GLY A 299 6.71 0.85 -6.66
N GLY A 300 6.34 1.81 -5.82
CA GLY A 300 5.97 3.18 -6.21
C GLY A 300 7.06 4.01 -6.88
N TYR A 301 8.28 3.53 -6.86
CA TYR A 301 9.38 4.13 -7.60
C TYR A 301 9.59 3.50 -8.99
N LEU A 302 8.85 2.44 -9.31
CA LEU A 302 8.96 1.71 -10.58
C LEU A 302 7.90 2.10 -11.60
N SER A 303 7.18 3.19 -11.40
CA SER A 303 6.31 3.72 -12.44
C SER A 303 7.11 4.37 -13.56
N ASP A 304 7.92 3.59 -14.27
CA ASP A 304 8.07 3.84 -15.69
C ASP A 304 6.77 3.44 -16.36
N ILE A 305 6.24 4.35 -17.12
CA ILE A 305 4.98 4.27 -17.86
C ILE A 305 4.89 2.99 -18.71
N SER A 306 6.02 2.40 -19.13
CA SER A 306 6.12 1.13 -19.87
C SER A 306 5.59 -0.08 -19.10
N GLY A 307 5.82 -0.17 -17.78
CA GLY A 307 5.33 -1.30 -16.99
C GLY A 307 3.80 -1.32 -16.78
N SER A 308 3.12 -0.18 -16.99
CA SER A 308 1.66 -0.12 -16.93
C SER A 308 1.02 -0.58 -18.24
N GLU A 309 1.69 -0.41 -19.36
CA GLU A 309 1.21 -0.86 -20.68
C GLU A 309 1.40 -2.38 -20.84
N GLU A 310 2.54 -2.93 -20.45
CA GLU A 310 2.74 -4.39 -20.47
C GLU A 310 1.74 -5.11 -19.56
N ARG A 311 1.45 -4.58 -18.37
CA ARG A 311 0.43 -5.18 -17.49
C ARG A 311 -1.00 -5.00 -18.03
N LYS A 312 -1.28 -3.94 -18.77
CA LYS A 312 -2.56 -3.79 -19.48
C LYS A 312 -2.66 -4.79 -20.60
N LEU A 313 -1.58 -5.03 -21.35
CA LEU A 313 -1.50 -6.03 -22.42
C LEU A 313 -1.65 -7.46 -21.86
N GLU A 314 -0.94 -7.83 -20.79
CA GLU A 314 -1.12 -9.12 -20.13
C GLU A 314 -2.54 -9.34 -19.61
N ARG A 315 -3.17 -8.30 -19.02
CA ARG A 315 -4.58 -8.37 -18.61
C ARG A 315 -5.54 -8.43 -19.78
N ALA A 316 -5.24 -7.75 -20.87
CA ALA A 316 -6.03 -7.83 -22.10
C ALA A 316 -5.91 -9.22 -22.75
N GLU A 317 -4.72 -9.81 -22.75
CA GLU A 317 -4.50 -11.19 -23.22
C GLU A 317 -5.25 -12.23 -22.37
N VAL A 318 -5.29 -12.05 -21.05
CA VAL A 318 -6.07 -12.92 -20.15
C VAL A 318 -7.59 -12.81 -20.43
N VAL A 319 -8.06 -11.65 -20.87
CA VAL A 319 -9.47 -11.44 -21.24
C VAL A 319 -9.77 -12.00 -22.67
N GLN A 320 -8.76 -12.19 -23.51
CA GLN A 320 -8.88 -12.83 -24.83
C GLN A 320 -8.83 -14.36 -24.78
N ARG A 321 -8.93 -14.98 -23.59
CA ARG A 321 -9.07 -16.42 -23.50
C ARG A 321 -10.29 -16.89 -24.30
N ASP A 322 -10.04 -17.98 -25.02
CA ASP A 322 -11.01 -18.64 -25.86
C ASP A 322 -12.38 -18.76 -25.14
N PRO A 323 -13.50 -18.39 -25.76
CA PRO A 323 -14.84 -18.61 -25.22
C PRO A 323 -15.07 -20.02 -24.68
N ILE A 324 -14.36 -21.02 -25.20
CA ILE A 324 -14.42 -22.41 -24.73
C ILE A 324 -13.88 -22.55 -23.29
N GLU A 325 -12.81 -21.84 -22.91
CA GLU A 325 -12.30 -21.88 -21.54
C GLU A 325 -13.24 -21.21 -20.54
N MET A 326 -14.00 -20.23 -20.99
CA MET A 326 -15.01 -19.57 -20.15
C MET A 326 -16.28 -20.39 -19.98
N THR A 327 -16.58 -21.29 -20.90
CA THR A 327 -17.68 -22.27 -20.77
C THR A 327 -17.39 -23.34 -19.71
N LEU A 328 -16.12 -23.49 -19.30
CA LEU A 328 -15.73 -24.37 -18.19
C LEU A 328 -15.95 -23.71 -16.81
N MET A 329 -16.43 -22.47 -16.75
CA MET A 329 -16.88 -21.83 -15.52
C MET A 329 -18.40 -21.97 -15.38
N PRO A 330 -18.92 -23.07 -14.85
CA PRO A 330 -20.35 -23.41 -14.95
C PRO A 330 -21.24 -22.72 -13.92
N ILE A 331 -20.71 -21.77 -13.16
CA ILE A 331 -21.42 -21.19 -12.01
C ILE A 331 -22.43 -20.13 -12.45
N PHE A 332 -22.17 -19.43 -13.57
CA PHE A 332 -23.03 -18.37 -14.07
C PHE A 332 -23.31 -18.55 -15.57
N GLY A 333 -24.56 -18.36 -15.98
CA GLY A 333 -24.87 -18.14 -17.37
C GLY A 333 -24.34 -16.79 -17.83
N TYR A 334 -23.83 -16.71 -19.04
CA TYR A 334 -23.40 -15.46 -19.63
C TYR A 334 -23.95 -15.29 -21.04
N GLN A 335 -24.04 -14.05 -21.48
CA GLN A 335 -24.33 -13.69 -22.85
C GLN A 335 -23.16 -12.87 -23.40
N MET A 336 -22.79 -13.15 -24.64
CA MET A 336 -21.83 -12.30 -25.34
C MET A 336 -22.51 -10.98 -25.70
N LYS A 337 -21.90 -9.88 -25.35
CA LYS A 337 -22.35 -8.54 -25.72
C LYS A 337 -21.21 -7.79 -26.36
N THR A 338 -21.45 -7.26 -27.55
CA THR A 338 -20.51 -6.37 -28.21
C THR A 338 -20.53 -5.02 -27.50
N VAL A 339 -19.38 -4.60 -27.00
CA VAL A 339 -19.18 -3.27 -26.39
C VAL A 339 -18.13 -2.50 -27.16
N VAL A 340 -18.24 -1.18 -27.13
CA VAL A 340 -17.23 -0.29 -27.68
C VAL A 340 -16.24 0.01 -26.56
N GLU A 341 -14.98 -0.36 -26.75
CA GLU A 341 -13.89 -0.03 -25.83
C GLU A 341 -12.95 0.96 -26.54
N ASN A 342 -12.66 2.08 -25.90
CA ASN A 342 -11.72 3.06 -26.46
C ASN A 342 -10.30 2.65 -26.08
N GLU A 343 -9.53 2.21 -27.07
CA GLU A 343 -8.10 1.90 -26.93
C GLU A 343 -7.32 2.97 -27.70
N ASP A 344 -6.54 3.76 -26.98
CA ASP A 344 -5.66 4.80 -27.52
C ASP A 344 -6.35 5.83 -28.43
N GLY A 345 -7.62 6.16 -28.14
CA GLY A 345 -8.41 7.11 -28.94
C GLY A 345 -9.12 6.46 -30.14
N ILE A 346 -9.05 5.15 -30.28
CA ILE A 346 -9.74 4.38 -31.33
C ILE A 346 -10.82 3.52 -30.67
N ASP A 347 -12.05 3.65 -31.15
CA ASP A 347 -13.16 2.82 -30.68
C ASP A 347 -13.07 1.42 -31.30
N VAL A 348 -12.81 0.43 -30.48
CA VAL A 348 -12.72 -0.98 -30.88
C VAL A 348 -13.96 -1.72 -30.39
N LEU A 349 -14.62 -2.47 -31.29
CA LEU A 349 -15.71 -3.36 -30.93
C LEU A 349 -15.15 -4.65 -30.36
N LYS A 350 -15.51 -4.95 -29.11
CA LYS A 350 -15.14 -6.20 -28.45
C LYS A 350 -16.36 -6.96 -27.98
N ASP A 351 -16.38 -8.26 -28.26
CA ASP A 351 -17.38 -9.16 -27.71
C ASP A 351 -16.91 -9.60 -26.33
N ILE A 352 -17.62 -9.16 -25.30
CA ILE A 352 -17.34 -9.54 -23.92
C ILE A 352 -18.50 -10.37 -23.36
N PRO A 353 -18.19 -11.42 -22.56
CA PRO A 353 -19.21 -12.15 -21.86
C PRO A 353 -19.76 -11.30 -20.71
N ILE A 354 -21.05 -11.10 -20.70
CA ILE A 354 -21.76 -10.44 -19.58
C ILE A 354 -22.49 -11.49 -18.79
N VAL A 355 -22.20 -11.55 -17.51
CA VAL A 355 -22.90 -12.44 -16.58
C VAL A 355 -24.34 -11.97 -16.43
N GLN A 356 -25.29 -12.87 -16.70
CA GLN A 356 -26.69 -12.58 -16.48
C GLN A 356 -26.99 -12.52 -15.00
N SER A 357 -27.41 -11.35 -14.53
CA SER A 357 -27.69 -11.06 -13.12
C SER A 357 -29.00 -11.66 -12.61
N GLN A 358 -29.61 -12.59 -13.29
CA GLN A 358 -30.92 -13.09 -12.89
C GLN A 358 -30.88 -14.47 -12.27
N THR A 359 -31.04 -14.46 -10.97
CA THR A 359 -31.86 -15.41 -10.19
C THR A 359 -31.51 -16.90 -10.28
N THR A 360 -32.07 -17.63 -9.42
CA THR A 360 -32.15 -19.11 -9.20
C THR A 360 -31.99 -20.01 -10.42
N SER A 361 -32.24 -19.54 -11.65
CA SER A 361 -32.06 -20.29 -12.89
C SER A 361 -30.61 -20.44 -13.36
N LEU A 362 -29.67 -19.70 -12.78
CA LEU A 362 -28.24 -19.77 -13.13
C LEU A 362 -27.47 -20.78 -12.30
N ARG A 363 -28.11 -21.46 -11.42
CA ARG A 363 -27.48 -22.46 -10.57
C ARG A 363 -27.17 -23.72 -11.38
N GLN A 364 -25.88 -23.92 -11.66
CA GLN A 364 -25.38 -25.10 -12.38
C GLN A 364 -24.53 -25.97 -11.45
N CYS A 365 -25.04 -26.27 -10.26
CA CYS A 365 -24.32 -27.08 -9.27
C CYS A 365 -23.94 -28.47 -9.80
N ASP A 366 -24.74 -29.04 -10.69
CA ASP A 366 -24.47 -30.35 -11.26
C ASP A 366 -23.23 -30.41 -12.16
N THR A 367 -22.87 -29.26 -12.72
CA THR A 367 -21.66 -29.08 -13.56
C THR A 367 -20.59 -28.25 -12.88
N CYS A 368 -20.84 -27.81 -11.64
CA CYS A 368 -19.89 -26.95 -10.91
C CYS A 368 -18.73 -27.78 -10.35
N PHE A 369 -17.52 -27.42 -10.72
CA PHE A 369 -16.31 -28.13 -10.30
C PHE A 369 -16.01 -28.03 -8.79
N VAL A 370 -16.57 -27.04 -8.07
CA VAL A 370 -16.45 -26.91 -6.61
C VAL A 370 -17.65 -27.49 -5.86
N ALA A 371 -18.62 -28.10 -6.54
CA ALA A 371 -19.87 -28.56 -5.92
C ALA A 371 -19.62 -29.50 -4.75
N SER A 372 -18.67 -30.43 -4.86
CA SER A 372 -18.34 -31.42 -3.82
C SER A 372 -17.82 -30.76 -2.53
N ASN A 373 -17.17 -29.61 -2.62
CA ASN A 373 -16.57 -28.89 -1.49
C ASN A 373 -17.35 -27.61 -1.13
N CYS A 374 -18.42 -27.30 -1.85
CA CYS A 374 -19.20 -26.10 -1.65
C CYS A 374 -20.14 -26.24 -0.43
N PRO A 375 -19.97 -25.41 0.62
CA PRO A 375 -20.83 -25.48 1.80
C PRO A 375 -22.27 -25.11 1.51
N ALA A 376 -22.58 -24.46 0.40
CA ALA A 376 -23.92 -24.11 -0.06
C ALA A 376 -24.49 -25.13 -1.03
N PHE A 377 -23.77 -26.20 -1.38
CA PHE A 377 -24.26 -27.26 -2.24
C PHE A 377 -25.29 -28.11 -1.52
N LYS A 378 -26.53 -27.70 -1.65
CA LYS A 378 -27.72 -28.52 -1.27
C LYS A 378 -28.69 -28.45 -2.43
N PRO A 379 -29.39 -29.56 -2.75
CA PRO A 379 -30.29 -29.59 -3.92
C PRO A 379 -31.34 -28.49 -3.97
N ALA A 380 -31.75 -27.96 -2.82
CA ALA A 380 -32.78 -26.94 -2.70
C ALA A 380 -32.23 -25.51 -2.38
N ASN A 381 -30.93 -25.34 -2.17
CA ASN A 381 -30.38 -24.06 -1.69
C ASN A 381 -29.82 -23.20 -2.82
N THR A 382 -29.82 -21.91 -2.57
CA THR A 382 -29.18 -20.91 -3.42
C THR A 382 -27.66 -21.12 -3.44
N CYS A 383 -27.04 -20.99 -4.61
CA CYS A 383 -25.59 -21.02 -4.73
C CYS A 383 -24.95 -19.93 -3.84
N ALA A 384 -23.87 -20.26 -3.11
CA ALA A 384 -23.14 -19.27 -2.32
C ALA A 384 -22.56 -18.13 -3.18
N PHE A 385 -22.33 -18.40 -4.46
CA PHE A 385 -21.86 -17.44 -5.46
C PHE A 385 -23.00 -16.79 -6.24
N ASN A 386 -24.25 -17.07 -5.92
CA ASN A 386 -25.39 -16.35 -6.47
C ASN A 386 -25.47 -14.96 -5.80
N LEU A 387 -24.47 -14.18 -6.04
CA LEU A 387 -24.47 -12.78 -5.66
C LEU A 387 -25.35 -12.03 -6.66
N PRO A 388 -26.29 -11.21 -6.20
CA PRO A 388 -27.06 -10.34 -7.08
C PRO A 388 -26.17 -9.18 -7.55
N VAL A 389 -25.03 -9.51 -8.18
CA VAL A 389 -24.11 -8.51 -8.73
C VAL A 389 -24.54 -8.24 -10.15
N LYS A 390 -25.11 -7.09 -10.36
CA LYS A 390 -25.34 -6.56 -11.69
C LYS A 390 -24.01 -6.07 -12.25
N VAL A 391 -23.42 -6.85 -13.12
CA VAL A 391 -22.21 -6.44 -13.84
C VAL A 391 -22.62 -5.51 -14.96
N GLU A 392 -22.27 -4.25 -14.85
CA GLU A 392 -22.64 -3.20 -15.82
C GLU A 392 -21.43 -2.73 -16.66
N THR A 393 -20.21 -3.03 -16.19
CA THR A 393 -19.01 -2.57 -16.90
C THR A 393 -18.03 -3.73 -17.15
N PRO A 394 -17.18 -3.61 -18.20
CA PRO A 394 -16.12 -4.57 -18.46
C PRO A 394 -15.15 -4.77 -17.26
N GLU A 395 -14.88 -3.70 -16.51
CA GLU A 395 -14.01 -3.76 -15.34
C GLU A 395 -14.64 -4.60 -14.22
N GLN A 396 -15.93 -4.44 -13.98
CA GLN A 396 -16.65 -5.26 -12.98
C GLN A 396 -16.63 -6.73 -13.37
N LEU A 397 -16.77 -7.04 -14.66
CA LEU A 397 -16.66 -8.40 -15.16
C LEU A 397 -15.25 -8.96 -14.98
N ARG A 398 -14.22 -8.16 -15.25
CA ARG A 398 -12.80 -8.54 -15.04
C ARG A 398 -12.52 -8.84 -13.57
N SER A 399 -12.97 -7.97 -12.66
CA SER A 399 -12.82 -8.17 -11.21
C SER A 399 -13.53 -9.44 -10.74
N LEU A 400 -14.74 -9.69 -11.22
CA LEU A 400 -15.49 -10.90 -10.88
C LEU A 400 -14.76 -12.16 -11.38
N ASN A 401 -14.30 -12.15 -12.64
CA ASN A 401 -13.56 -13.27 -13.22
C ASN A 401 -12.22 -13.52 -12.50
N THR A 402 -11.52 -12.47 -12.10
CA THR A 402 -10.27 -12.61 -11.32
C THR A 402 -10.56 -13.23 -9.96
N ALA A 403 -11.56 -12.75 -9.23
CA ALA A 403 -11.94 -13.32 -7.94
C ALA A 403 -12.37 -14.79 -8.06
N MET A 404 -13.07 -15.16 -9.14
CA MET A 404 -13.46 -16.53 -9.40
C MET A 404 -12.26 -17.43 -9.74
N LEU A 405 -11.28 -16.94 -10.50
CA LEU A 405 -10.04 -17.67 -10.80
C LEU A 405 -9.19 -17.87 -9.55
N GLU A 406 -9.12 -16.89 -8.67
CA GLU A 406 -8.43 -17.01 -7.40
C GLU A 406 -9.07 -18.04 -6.47
N MET A 407 -10.41 -18.09 -6.44
CA MET A 407 -11.13 -19.14 -5.71
C MET A 407 -10.97 -20.54 -6.30
N GLN A 408 -10.66 -20.65 -7.60
CA GLN A 408 -10.36 -21.92 -8.26
C GLN A 408 -8.94 -22.42 -7.99
N ALA A 409 -8.02 -21.50 -7.70
CA ALA A 409 -6.62 -21.82 -7.45
C ALA A 409 -6.34 -22.22 -5.99
N GLN A 410 -7.28 -22.01 -5.09
CA GLN A 410 -7.28 -22.47 -3.70
C GLN A 410 -7.88 -23.87 -3.56
#